data_4712675b4b43b2cd438500d1fd555ac8
#
_entry.id   4712675b4b43b2cd438500d1fd555ac8
#
_cell.length_a   1.000
_cell.length_b   1.000
_cell.length_c   1.000
_cell.angle_alpha   90.00
_cell.angle_beta   90.00
_cell.angle_gamma   90.00
#
_symmetry.space_group_name_H-M   'P 1'
#
loop_
_entity.id
_entity.type
_entity.pdbx_description
1 polymer ?
#
loop_
_entity_poly.entity_id
_entity_poly.type
_entity_poly.pdbx_seq_one_letter_code
_entity_poly.pdbx_strand_id
1 'polypeptide(L)'
;MRVSTTDLSIYQNDDFRALLNYLNRFSSRIYLVGGFVRDLFLGGISSESADLDIELYDVSPQKFDEIMRSFGAQGVGKSYFVYKYKNFDVSLPRTESKIGVGHKGFSVALAADEREASKRRDFTINSIMLNALSGEILDFYGGISDIKFRVLRLVDERSF
;
A
#
# COMPACT_ATOMS: atom_id res chain seq x y z
N MET A 1 6.89 15.34 -5.87
CA MET A 1 5.53 15.58 -6.39
C MET A 1 4.52 15.38 -5.27
N ARG A 2 3.53 16.23 -5.23
CA ARG A 2 2.40 16.11 -4.28
C ARG A 2 1.09 16.18 -5.02
N VAL A 3 0.12 15.40 -4.56
CA VAL A 3 -1.27 15.44 -5.04
C VAL A 3 -2.10 16.13 -3.95
N SER A 4 -3.09 16.94 -4.37
CA SER A 4 -4.07 17.45 -3.42
C SER A 4 -5.02 16.33 -3.03
N THR A 5 -4.91 15.86 -1.79
CA THR A 5 -5.74 14.76 -1.30
C THR A 5 -7.22 15.12 -1.28
N THR A 6 -7.55 16.40 -1.06
CA THR A 6 -8.94 16.86 -1.04
C THR A 6 -9.62 16.76 -2.41
N ASP A 7 -8.84 16.66 -3.49
CA ASP A 7 -9.38 16.52 -4.84
C ASP A 7 -9.70 15.05 -5.19
N LEU A 8 -9.31 14.10 -4.33
CA LEU A 8 -9.58 12.68 -4.55
C LEU A 8 -10.89 12.28 -3.89
N SER A 9 -11.81 11.70 -4.68
CA SER A 9 -13.16 11.37 -4.20
C SER A 9 -13.18 10.39 -3.04
N ILE A 10 -12.17 9.53 -2.90
CA ILE A 10 -12.09 8.60 -1.77
C ILE A 10 -12.09 9.33 -0.42
N TYR A 11 -11.58 10.57 -0.38
CA TYR A 11 -11.58 11.37 0.85
C TYR A 11 -12.97 11.88 1.24
N GLN A 12 -13.98 11.66 0.39
CA GLN A 12 -15.38 11.89 0.73
C GLN A 12 -16.05 10.66 1.37
N ASN A 13 -15.38 9.51 1.34
CA ASN A 13 -15.90 8.30 1.96
C ASN A 13 -15.72 8.36 3.48
N ASP A 14 -16.82 8.25 4.23
CA ASP A 14 -16.80 8.36 5.69
C ASP A 14 -16.02 7.25 6.35
N ASP A 15 -16.10 6.03 5.83
CA ASP A 15 -15.37 4.88 6.38
C ASP A 15 -13.87 5.02 6.17
N PHE A 16 -13.46 5.51 5.01
CA PHE A 16 -12.04 5.79 4.74
C PHE A 16 -11.51 6.87 5.68
N ARG A 17 -12.24 7.96 5.83
CA ARG A 17 -11.82 9.06 6.73
C ARG A 17 -11.71 8.60 8.17
N ALA A 18 -12.68 7.81 8.64
CA ALA A 18 -12.64 7.25 9.99
C ALA A 18 -11.42 6.35 10.19
N LEU A 19 -11.14 5.46 9.24
CA LEU A 19 -9.98 4.59 9.29
C LEU A 19 -8.68 5.39 9.27
N LEU A 20 -8.55 6.34 8.36
CA LEU A 20 -7.35 7.17 8.22
C LEU A 20 -7.08 7.98 9.51
N ASN A 21 -8.11 8.61 10.06
CA ASN A 21 -7.99 9.37 11.32
C ASN A 21 -7.57 8.47 12.47
N TYR A 22 -8.12 7.27 12.53
CA TYR A 22 -7.75 6.29 13.55
C TYR A 22 -6.29 5.85 13.42
N LEU A 23 -5.84 5.47 12.21
CA LEU A 23 -4.47 5.05 11.97
C LEU A 23 -3.46 6.18 12.23
N ASN A 24 -3.85 7.42 11.96
CA ASN A 24 -2.98 8.59 12.18
C ASN A 24 -2.67 8.82 13.67
N ARG A 25 -3.42 8.22 14.57
CA ARG A 25 -3.10 8.24 16.01
C ARG A 25 -1.82 7.47 16.33
N PHE A 26 -1.40 6.56 15.46
CA PHE A 26 -0.28 5.63 15.70
C PHE A 26 0.90 5.87 14.76
N SER A 27 0.69 6.47 13.61
CA SER A 27 1.74 6.74 12.63
C SER A 27 1.36 7.89 11.71
N SER A 28 2.37 8.62 11.24
CA SER A 28 2.21 9.59 10.15
C SER A 28 2.65 9.03 8.80
N ARG A 29 3.21 7.81 8.76
CA ARG A 29 3.63 7.15 7.54
C ARG A 29 2.56 6.13 7.13
N ILE A 30 1.54 6.65 6.44
CA ILE A 30 0.40 5.86 5.95
C ILE A 30 0.34 6.09 4.44
N TYR A 31 0.41 5.01 3.67
CA TYR A 31 0.48 5.10 2.21
C TYR A 31 -0.66 4.34 1.54
N LEU A 32 -1.24 4.97 0.53
CA LEU A 32 -2.05 4.27 -0.46
C LEU A 32 -1.10 3.68 -1.49
N VAL A 33 -1.33 2.42 -1.87
CA VAL A 33 -0.42 1.67 -2.75
C VAL A 33 -1.21 0.89 -3.79
N GLY A 34 -0.50 0.31 -4.76
CA GLY A 34 -1.07 -0.62 -5.72
C GLY A 34 -1.91 0.02 -6.81
N GLY A 35 -2.90 -0.73 -7.28
CA GLY A 35 -3.69 -0.37 -8.45
C GLY A 35 -4.45 0.94 -8.36
N PHE A 36 -4.91 1.31 -7.16
CA PHE A 36 -5.59 2.59 -6.98
C PHE A 36 -4.68 3.76 -7.34
N VAL A 37 -3.43 3.74 -6.87
CA VAL A 37 -2.47 4.83 -7.14
C VAL A 37 -2.09 4.85 -8.63
N ARG A 38 -1.83 3.68 -9.22
CA ARG A 38 -1.61 3.56 -10.66
C ARG A 38 -2.75 4.21 -11.45
N ASP A 39 -3.98 3.90 -11.09
CA ASP A 39 -5.17 4.34 -11.82
C ASP A 39 -5.35 5.85 -11.76
N LEU A 40 -4.92 6.51 -10.69
CA LEU A 40 -4.90 7.98 -10.61
C LEU A 40 -4.06 8.59 -11.72
N PHE A 41 -2.92 7.98 -12.04
CA PHE A 41 -2.01 8.47 -13.08
C PHE A 41 -2.43 8.03 -14.50
N LEU A 42 -3.27 7.02 -14.59
CA LEU A 42 -3.86 6.61 -15.87
C LEU A 42 -5.05 7.49 -16.28
N GLY A 43 -5.41 8.49 -15.47
CA GLY A 43 -6.59 9.30 -15.70
C GLY A 43 -7.87 8.57 -15.32
N GLY A 44 -7.76 7.51 -14.52
CA GLY A 44 -8.90 6.78 -13.99
C GLY A 44 -9.72 7.63 -13.03
N ILE A 45 -10.97 7.24 -12.88
CA ILE A 45 -11.89 7.94 -11.99
C ILE A 45 -11.59 7.52 -10.56
N SER A 46 -11.24 8.49 -9.72
CA SER A 46 -11.24 8.28 -8.28
C SER A 46 -12.68 8.05 -7.82
N SER A 47 -12.96 6.89 -7.24
CA SER A 47 -14.28 6.54 -6.75
C SER A 47 -14.32 6.60 -5.23
N GLU A 48 -15.42 7.10 -4.66
CA GLU A 48 -15.66 7.06 -3.21
C GLU A 48 -15.73 5.62 -2.68
N SER A 49 -16.04 4.65 -3.54
CA SER A 49 -16.18 3.24 -3.17
C SER A 49 -15.04 2.37 -3.70
N ALA A 50 -13.91 2.96 -4.06
CA ALA A 50 -12.76 2.22 -4.57
C ALA A 50 -12.21 1.23 -3.53
N ASP A 51 -11.72 0.09 -4.03
CA ASP A 51 -10.91 -0.81 -3.22
C ASP A 51 -9.52 -0.19 -3.03
N LEU A 52 -9.05 -0.18 -1.80
CA LEU A 52 -7.76 0.41 -1.46
C LEU A 52 -6.86 -0.57 -0.75
N ASP A 53 -5.58 -0.50 -1.10
CA ASP A 53 -4.50 -1.09 -0.33
C ASP A 53 -3.78 0.02 0.42
N ILE A 54 -3.68 -0.13 1.74
CA ILE A 54 -3.07 0.84 2.64
C ILE A 54 -1.91 0.16 3.36
N GLU A 55 -0.74 0.81 3.38
CA GLU A 55 0.41 0.36 4.17
C GLU A 55 0.62 1.29 5.35
N LEU A 56 0.75 0.71 6.54
CA LEU A 56 1.00 1.41 7.79
C LEU A 56 2.42 1.11 8.28
N TYR A 57 3.20 2.16 8.53
CA TYR A 57 4.59 2.07 8.98
C TYR A 57 4.70 2.40 10.47
N ASP A 58 5.85 2.12 11.05
CA ASP A 58 6.25 2.51 12.42
C ASP A 58 5.44 1.84 13.53
N VAL A 59 4.84 0.69 13.27
CA VAL A 59 4.20 -0.12 14.29
C VAL A 59 4.71 -1.56 14.22
N SER A 60 4.81 -2.21 15.39
CA SER A 60 5.19 -3.62 15.43
C SER A 60 4.04 -4.52 14.98
N PRO A 61 4.30 -5.77 14.58
CA PRO A 61 3.23 -6.71 14.25
C PRO A 61 2.22 -6.92 15.38
N GLN A 62 2.67 -6.99 16.63
CA GLN A 62 1.79 -7.14 17.78
C GLN A 62 0.90 -5.91 17.97
N LYS A 63 1.48 -4.72 17.84
CA LYS A 63 0.72 -3.46 17.94
C LYS A 63 -0.27 -3.32 16.80
N PHE A 64 0.14 -3.70 15.59
CA PHE A 64 -0.72 -3.69 14.43
C PHE A 64 -1.96 -4.56 14.62
N ASP A 65 -1.78 -5.77 15.16
CA ASP A 65 -2.89 -6.67 15.47
C ASP A 65 -3.89 -6.01 16.45
N GLU A 66 -3.38 -5.41 17.53
CA GLU A 66 -4.22 -4.69 18.49
C GLU A 66 -4.97 -3.52 17.83
N ILE A 67 -4.26 -2.69 17.06
CA ILE A 67 -4.81 -1.53 16.38
C ILE A 67 -5.97 -1.94 15.47
N MET A 68 -5.74 -2.94 14.64
CA MET A 68 -6.73 -3.34 13.63
C MET A 68 -7.92 -4.08 14.25
N ARG A 69 -7.69 -4.95 15.22
CA ARG A 69 -8.78 -5.63 15.92
C ARG A 69 -9.65 -4.67 16.71
N SER A 70 -9.04 -3.68 17.34
CA SER A 70 -9.78 -2.65 18.10
C SER A 70 -10.66 -1.79 17.19
N PHE A 71 -10.30 -1.64 15.93
CA PHE A 71 -11.09 -0.92 14.93
C PHE A 71 -12.21 -1.79 14.33
N GLY A 72 -12.20 -3.08 14.58
CA GLY A 72 -13.18 -4.03 14.03
C GLY A 72 -12.78 -4.65 12.70
N ALA A 73 -11.50 -4.58 12.33
CA ALA A 73 -10.98 -5.23 11.13
C ALA A 73 -10.72 -6.71 11.36
N GLN A 74 -10.72 -7.49 10.28
CA GLN A 74 -10.47 -8.92 10.32
C GLN A 74 -9.13 -9.25 9.67
N GLY A 75 -8.33 -10.09 10.34
CA GLY A 75 -7.07 -10.58 9.80
C GLY A 75 -7.30 -11.49 8.60
N VAL A 76 -6.47 -11.36 7.58
CA VAL A 76 -6.54 -12.13 6.33
C VAL A 76 -5.30 -13.01 6.22
N GLY A 77 -5.52 -14.32 6.10
CA GLY A 77 -4.42 -15.28 5.93
C GLY A 77 -3.64 -15.56 7.22
N LYS A 78 -2.59 -16.38 7.07
CA LYS A 78 -1.78 -16.84 8.21
C LYS A 78 -0.62 -15.90 8.56
N SER A 79 -0.32 -14.93 7.71
CA SER A 79 0.84 -14.06 7.89
C SER A 79 0.62 -12.93 8.87
N TYR A 80 -0.63 -12.64 9.22
CA TYR A 80 -1.00 -11.60 10.18
C TYR A 80 -0.51 -10.19 9.81
N PHE A 81 -0.15 -9.97 8.55
CA PHE A 81 0.32 -8.67 8.08
C PHE A 81 -0.75 -7.89 7.30
N VAL A 82 -1.93 -8.48 7.09
CA VAL A 82 -3.02 -7.84 6.33
C VAL A 82 -4.32 -7.95 7.12
N TYR A 83 -5.01 -6.83 7.28
CA TYR A 83 -6.33 -6.77 7.89
C TYR A 83 -7.30 -6.10 6.95
N LYS A 84 -8.48 -6.68 6.84
CA LYS A 84 -9.54 -6.15 5.99
C LYS A 84 -10.57 -5.40 6.81
N TYR A 85 -10.88 -4.17 6.40
CA TYR A 85 -11.98 -3.39 6.92
C TYR A 85 -12.78 -2.87 5.73
N LYS A 86 -14.00 -3.39 5.55
CA LYS A 86 -14.83 -3.10 4.37
C LYS A 86 -14.06 -3.41 3.09
N ASN A 87 -13.91 -2.46 2.16
CA ASN A 87 -13.14 -2.64 0.93
C ASN A 87 -11.70 -2.10 1.03
N PHE A 88 -11.20 -1.95 2.25
CA PHE A 88 -9.85 -1.49 2.51
C PHE A 88 -9.00 -2.62 3.10
N ASP A 89 -7.86 -2.89 2.49
CA ASP A 89 -6.86 -3.80 3.01
C ASP A 89 -5.73 -2.98 3.62
N VAL A 90 -5.51 -3.15 4.94
CA VAL A 90 -4.43 -2.48 5.65
C VAL A 90 -3.35 -3.50 5.95
N SER A 91 -2.13 -3.20 5.57
CA SER A 91 -0.99 -4.10 5.75
C SER A 91 0.21 -3.38 6.35
N LEU A 92 1.10 -4.15 6.96
CA LEU A 92 2.43 -3.68 7.27
C LEU A 92 3.31 -3.77 6.03
N PRO A 93 4.32 -2.88 5.89
CA PRO A 93 5.29 -2.99 4.81
C PRO A 93 6.09 -4.26 4.98
N ARG A 94 6.22 -5.04 3.91
CA ARG A 94 6.89 -6.33 3.96
C ARG A 94 7.81 -6.54 2.78
N THR A 95 8.83 -7.37 3.00
CA THR A 95 9.65 -7.95 1.96
C THR A 95 9.31 -9.42 1.82
N GLU A 96 9.61 -9.99 0.66
CA GLU A 96 9.50 -11.42 0.41
C GLU A 96 10.83 -11.90 -0.15
N SER A 97 11.42 -12.91 0.50
CA SER A 97 12.67 -13.51 0.07
C SER A 97 12.46 -15.00 -0.16
N LYS A 98 12.98 -15.51 -1.29
CA LYS A 98 12.93 -16.93 -1.56
C LYS A 98 14.04 -17.62 -0.74
N ILE A 99 13.64 -18.55 0.13
CA ILE A 99 14.56 -19.29 1.01
C ILE A 99 14.63 -20.78 0.69
N GLY A 100 13.92 -21.23 -0.35
CA GLY A 100 13.90 -22.65 -0.75
C GLY A 100 13.13 -22.87 -2.03
N VAL A 101 12.71 -24.09 -2.27
CA VAL A 101 11.97 -24.48 -3.47
C VAL A 101 10.47 -24.55 -3.19
N GLY A 102 9.68 -24.05 -4.12
CA GLY A 102 8.22 -24.07 -4.01
C GLY A 102 7.65 -22.92 -3.18
N HIS A 103 6.34 -22.96 -2.92
CA HIS A 103 5.65 -21.87 -2.22
C HIS A 103 6.08 -21.71 -0.75
N LYS A 104 6.60 -22.76 -0.12
CA LYS A 104 7.16 -22.69 1.23
C LYS A 104 8.56 -22.11 1.26
N GLY A 105 9.16 -21.87 0.09
CA GLY A 105 10.50 -21.31 -0.04
C GLY A 105 10.57 -19.79 0.09
N PHE A 106 9.51 -19.13 0.55
CA PHE A 106 9.48 -17.68 0.75
C PHE A 106 9.37 -17.35 2.24
N SER A 107 10.21 -16.41 2.68
CA SER A 107 10.06 -15.80 4.00
C SER A 107 9.47 -14.40 3.83
N VAL A 108 8.71 -13.98 4.84
CA VAL A 108 8.11 -12.65 4.89
C VAL A 108 8.70 -11.94 6.10
N ALA A 109 9.21 -10.74 5.88
CA ALA A 109 9.76 -9.87 6.92
C ALA A 109 9.26 -8.45 6.71
N LEU A 110 9.35 -7.62 7.75
CA LEU A 110 9.04 -6.20 7.61
C LEU A 110 10.08 -5.54 6.71
N ALA A 111 9.61 -4.67 5.81
CA ALA A 111 10.49 -3.83 5.02
C ALA A 111 11.11 -2.74 5.89
N ALA A 112 12.37 -2.41 5.64
CA ALA A 112 13.07 -1.38 6.39
C ALA A 112 12.53 0.02 6.06
N ASP A 113 12.13 0.25 4.82
CA ASP A 113 11.65 1.54 4.33
C ASP A 113 10.70 1.37 3.14
N GLU A 114 10.22 2.50 2.64
CA GLU A 114 9.27 2.55 1.54
C GLU A 114 9.87 2.03 0.22
N ARG A 115 11.15 2.28 -0.01
CA ARG A 115 11.84 1.77 -1.22
C ARG A 115 11.87 0.25 -1.23
N GLU A 116 12.21 -0.36 -0.10
CA GLU A 116 12.27 -1.81 0.02
C GLU A 116 10.87 -2.43 -0.10
N ALA A 117 9.87 -1.81 0.52
CA ALA A 117 8.49 -2.28 0.43
C ALA A 117 7.96 -2.24 -1.02
N SER A 118 8.29 -1.20 -1.77
CA SER A 118 7.84 -1.08 -3.15
C SER A 118 8.59 -2.00 -4.12
N LYS A 119 9.81 -2.44 -3.76
CA LYS A 119 10.61 -3.35 -4.58
C LYS A 119 9.93 -4.71 -4.79
N ARG A 120 9.13 -5.19 -3.84
CA ARG A 120 8.44 -6.47 -3.96
C ARG A 120 7.27 -6.47 -4.95
N ARG A 121 6.87 -5.30 -5.44
CA ARG A 121 5.80 -5.19 -6.44
C ARG A 121 6.26 -5.77 -7.77
N ASP A 122 5.30 -6.23 -8.56
CA ASP A 122 5.57 -6.83 -9.87
C ASP A 122 6.05 -5.78 -10.88
N PHE A 123 5.22 -4.81 -11.18
CA PHE A 123 5.50 -3.81 -12.20
C PHE A 123 5.74 -2.44 -11.58
N THR A 124 6.57 -1.63 -12.25
CA THR A 124 6.88 -0.26 -11.81
C THR A 124 5.63 0.57 -11.65
N ILE A 125 4.64 0.40 -12.54
CA ILE A 125 3.37 1.14 -12.49
C ILE A 125 2.54 0.80 -11.26
N ASN A 126 2.78 -0.34 -10.62
CA ASN A 126 2.12 -0.77 -9.39
C ASN A 126 2.94 -0.47 -8.14
N SER A 127 4.13 0.12 -8.29
CA SER A 127 5.04 0.41 -7.18
C SER A 127 4.98 1.85 -6.68
N ILE A 128 4.14 2.68 -7.27
CA ILE A 128 3.96 4.08 -6.88
C ILE A 128 3.20 4.14 -5.56
N MET A 129 3.65 4.99 -4.64
CA MET A 129 3.04 5.15 -3.32
C MET A 129 2.55 6.59 -3.14
N LEU A 130 1.42 6.75 -2.48
CA LEU A 130 0.84 8.05 -2.15
C LEU A 130 0.69 8.15 -0.62
N ASN A 131 1.38 9.11 0.00
CA ASN A 131 1.18 9.37 1.42
C ASN A 131 -0.24 9.90 1.62
N ALA A 132 -1.04 9.17 2.38
CA ALA A 132 -2.47 9.46 2.55
C ALA A 132 -2.72 10.77 3.33
N LEU A 133 -1.76 11.24 4.10
CA LEU A 133 -1.88 12.45 4.91
C LEU A 133 -1.34 13.68 4.18
N SER A 134 -0.15 13.56 3.59
CA SER A 134 0.54 14.70 2.96
C SER A 134 0.29 14.85 1.47
N GLY A 135 -0.14 13.78 0.80
CA GLY A 135 -0.26 13.77 -0.67
C GLY A 135 1.06 13.57 -1.40
N GLU A 136 2.17 13.35 -0.68
CA GLU A 136 3.46 13.12 -1.30
C GLU A 136 3.47 11.81 -2.09
N ILE A 137 4.02 11.87 -3.31
CA ILE A 137 4.18 10.71 -4.17
C ILE A 137 5.60 10.20 -4.06
N LEU A 138 5.74 8.89 -3.84
CA LEU A 138 7.01 8.17 -3.89
C LEU A 138 7.03 7.25 -5.10
N ASP A 139 7.97 7.46 -6.00
CA ASP A 139 8.09 6.71 -7.25
C ASP A 139 9.54 6.29 -7.47
N PHE A 140 9.98 5.30 -6.71
CA PHE A 140 11.38 4.87 -6.70
C PHE A 140 11.82 4.17 -7.98
N TYR A 141 10.89 3.60 -8.74
CA TYR A 141 11.20 2.73 -9.88
C TYR A 141 10.68 3.28 -11.20
N GLY A 142 10.26 4.54 -11.24
CA GLY A 142 9.90 5.21 -12.47
C GLY A 142 8.52 4.83 -13.03
N GLY A 143 7.59 4.42 -12.18
CA GLY A 143 6.25 4.00 -12.60
C GLY A 143 5.45 5.08 -13.30
N ILE A 144 5.56 6.33 -12.86
CA ILE A 144 4.83 7.45 -13.49
C ILE A 144 5.30 7.66 -14.93
N SER A 145 6.63 7.62 -15.15
CA SER A 145 7.20 7.72 -16.50
C SER A 145 6.76 6.54 -17.37
N ASP A 146 6.75 5.34 -16.81
CA ASP A 146 6.32 4.14 -17.54
C ASP A 146 4.84 4.23 -17.91
N ILE A 147 3.99 4.78 -17.06
CA ILE A 147 2.58 5.07 -17.41
C ILE A 147 2.51 6.04 -18.58
N LYS A 148 3.25 7.14 -18.50
CA LYS A 148 3.24 8.19 -19.53
C LYS A 148 3.64 7.64 -20.89
N PHE A 149 4.66 6.79 -20.94
CA PHE A 149 5.19 6.21 -22.18
C PHE A 149 4.58 4.86 -22.54
N ARG A 150 3.61 4.38 -21.76
CA ARG A 150 2.93 3.10 -21.97
C ARG A 150 3.89 1.92 -21.98
N VAL A 151 4.82 1.92 -21.04
CA VAL A 151 5.80 0.85 -20.87
C VAL A 151 5.36 -0.05 -19.71
N LEU A 152 5.41 -1.36 -19.91
CA LEU A 152 5.23 -2.34 -18.85
C LEU A 152 6.60 -2.91 -18.50
N ARG A 153 7.07 -2.61 -17.28
CA ARG A 153 8.41 -2.96 -16.83
C ARG A 153 8.32 -3.61 -15.46
N LEU A 154 9.06 -4.71 -15.28
CA LEU A 154 9.22 -5.34 -13.96
C LEU A 154 10.06 -4.45 -13.05
N VAL A 155 9.71 -4.41 -11.77
CA VAL A 155 10.51 -3.71 -10.76
C VAL A 155 11.84 -4.42 -10.58
N ASP A 156 11.80 -5.75 -10.46
CA ASP A 156 12.99 -6.58 -10.31
C ASP A 156 12.79 -7.88 -11.09
N GLU A 157 13.52 -8.03 -12.20
CA GLU A 157 13.43 -9.21 -13.05
C GLU A 157 13.76 -10.51 -12.33
N ARG A 158 14.55 -10.43 -11.25
CA ARG A 158 14.96 -11.60 -10.47
C ARG A 158 13.82 -12.15 -9.59
N SER A 159 12.77 -11.39 -9.41
CA SER A 159 11.60 -11.79 -8.61
C SER A 159 10.58 -12.63 -9.38
N PHE A 160 10.82 -12.83 -10.68
CA PHE A 160 9.88 -13.52 -11.57
C PHE A 160 10.57 -14.56 -12.45
#